data_607ebccfb0caf70f65490c702c828bda
#
_entry.id   607ebccfb0caf70f65490c702c828bda
#
_cell.length_a   1.000
_cell.length_b   1.000
_cell.length_c   1.000
_cell.angle_alpha   90.00
_cell.angle_beta   90.00
_cell.angle_gamma   90.00
#
_symmetry.space_group_name_H-M   'P 1'
#
loop_
_entity.id
_entity.type
_entity.pdbx_description
1 polymer ?
#
loop_
_entity_poly.entity_id
_entity_poly.type
_entity_poly.pdbx_seq_one_letter_code
_entity_poly.pdbx_strand_id
1 'polypeptide(L)'
;MRPILVVGTGSDAGKTSIVMALCRIFSDLGLNVAPFKAQNVSNNSCVTVEGREISRAQYFQSQAARVAPSYLFNPVLLKSHGSGGVQVVVHGLVHKNQGIVDYFDELDTLKSEVKKSFTQLLNDYDVVIAEGAGSPVELNLIEKDLSNTFIAQTFKPRIILVADIERGGVFASIYGTLALLAPDIRENVVGVIINKFRGDRRFFDERTPRSAIHRSSVSIFELCVPINNERFISLTNRFCGKSERI
;
A
#
# COMPACT_ATOMS: atom_id res chain seq x y z
N MET A 1 10.28 -2.58 13.57
CA MET A 1 9.03 -3.40 13.39
C MET A 1 8.99 -3.98 11.99
N ARG A 2 8.30 -5.14 11.76
CA ARG A 2 8.09 -5.66 10.39
C ARG A 2 7.24 -4.69 9.57
N PRO A 3 7.63 -4.32 8.34
CA PRO A 3 6.89 -3.34 7.53
C PRO A 3 5.48 -3.84 7.18
N ILE A 4 4.60 -2.91 6.81
CA ILE A 4 3.23 -3.18 6.37
C ILE A 4 3.12 -2.81 4.90
N LEU A 5 2.53 -3.68 4.08
CA LEU A 5 2.19 -3.41 2.68
C LEU A 5 0.67 -3.43 2.51
N VAL A 6 0.11 -2.34 2.03
CA VAL A 6 -1.31 -2.21 1.74
C VAL A 6 -1.51 -2.41 0.24
N VAL A 7 -2.10 -3.54 -0.15
CA VAL A 7 -2.45 -3.87 -1.53
C VAL A 7 -3.96 -3.77 -1.75
N GLY A 8 -4.42 -3.71 -2.99
CA GLY A 8 -5.85 -3.61 -3.30
C GLY A 8 -6.32 -4.74 -4.21
N THR A 9 -7.60 -5.04 -4.21
CA THR A 9 -8.21 -5.92 -5.23
C THR A 9 -8.27 -5.26 -6.61
N GLY A 10 -7.89 -3.97 -6.70
CA GLY A 10 -7.83 -3.19 -7.93
C GLY A 10 -7.43 -1.75 -7.67
N SER A 11 -7.41 -0.95 -8.74
CA SER A 11 -7.25 0.50 -8.66
C SER A 11 -8.45 1.10 -7.93
N ASP A 12 -8.24 2.25 -7.29
CA ASP A 12 -9.25 3.03 -6.56
C ASP A 12 -9.95 2.30 -5.40
N ALA A 13 -9.45 1.14 -4.97
CA ALA A 13 -9.97 0.44 -3.79
C ALA A 13 -9.81 1.26 -2.48
N GLY A 14 -9.00 2.34 -2.51
CA GLY A 14 -8.79 3.25 -1.38
C GLY A 14 -7.51 3.01 -0.62
N LYS A 15 -6.53 2.32 -1.21
CA LYS A 15 -5.21 2.07 -0.61
C LYS A 15 -4.57 3.33 -0.03
N THR A 16 -4.53 4.41 -0.79
CA THR A 16 -3.91 5.68 -0.38
C THR A 16 -4.51 6.23 0.91
N SER A 17 -5.85 6.23 1.02
CA SER A 17 -6.55 6.69 2.22
C SER A 17 -6.29 5.79 3.42
N ILE A 18 -6.24 4.47 3.21
CA ILE A 18 -5.92 3.49 4.27
C ILE A 18 -4.49 3.68 4.76
N VAL A 19 -3.52 3.83 3.85
CA VAL A 19 -2.12 4.10 4.23
C VAL A 19 -2.01 5.41 5.00
N MET A 20 -2.67 6.47 4.55
CA MET A 20 -2.70 7.76 5.25
C MET A 20 -3.28 7.63 6.66
N ALA A 21 -4.39 6.90 6.82
CA ALA A 21 -5.00 6.63 8.13
C ALA A 21 -4.08 5.81 9.04
N LEU A 22 -3.45 4.76 8.52
CA LEU A 22 -2.49 3.96 9.28
C LEU A 22 -1.26 4.78 9.70
N CYS A 23 -0.70 5.60 8.80
CA CYS A 23 0.39 6.52 9.12
C CYS A 23 0.02 7.42 10.30
N ARG A 24 -1.18 7.99 10.28
CA ARG A 24 -1.66 8.85 11.35
C ARG A 24 -1.85 8.10 12.68
N ILE A 25 -2.49 6.94 12.64
CA ILE A 25 -2.74 6.12 13.83
C ILE A 25 -1.44 5.68 14.49
N PHE A 26 -0.48 5.16 13.72
CA PHE A 26 0.80 4.73 14.27
C PHE A 26 1.62 5.92 14.81
N SER A 27 1.54 7.09 14.16
CA SER A 27 2.13 8.31 14.67
C SER A 27 1.47 8.79 15.99
N ASP A 28 0.14 8.68 16.11
CA ASP A 28 -0.59 9.02 17.35
C ASP A 28 -0.25 8.04 18.50
N LEU A 29 0.20 6.83 18.19
CA LEU A 29 0.74 5.86 19.15
C LEU A 29 2.21 6.14 19.54
N GLY A 30 2.79 7.23 19.05
CA GLY A 30 4.17 7.65 19.36
C GLY A 30 5.26 6.97 18.54
N LEU A 31 4.92 6.27 17.44
CA LEU A 31 5.89 5.65 16.56
C LEU A 31 6.36 6.64 15.49
N ASN A 32 7.63 6.55 15.13
CA ASN A 32 8.18 7.24 13.97
C ASN A 32 7.86 6.43 12.70
N VAL A 33 6.98 6.97 11.83
CA VAL A 33 6.37 6.23 10.72
C VAL A 33 6.81 6.80 9.39
N ALA A 34 7.27 5.95 8.48
CA ALA A 34 7.50 6.33 7.09
C ALA A 34 6.39 5.77 6.18
N PRO A 35 5.69 6.62 5.39
CA PRO A 35 4.95 6.14 4.24
C PRO A 35 5.90 5.74 3.12
N PHE A 36 5.47 4.82 2.26
CA PHE A 36 6.27 4.43 1.11
C PHE A 36 5.40 4.00 -0.07
N LYS A 37 5.82 4.34 -1.28
CA LYS A 37 5.28 3.75 -2.50
C LYS A 37 6.40 3.62 -3.53
N ALA A 38 6.75 2.39 -3.86
CA ALA A 38 7.90 2.12 -4.73
C ALA A 38 7.81 2.86 -6.06
N GLN A 39 6.67 2.76 -6.71
CA GLN A 39 6.37 3.44 -7.96
C GLN A 39 4.99 4.07 -7.89
N ASN A 40 4.89 5.33 -8.28
CA ASN A 40 3.60 5.97 -8.51
C ASN A 40 3.48 6.46 -9.95
N VAL A 41 2.27 6.42 -10.49
CA VAL A 41 1.94 6.99 -11.81
C VAL A 41 1.03 8.18 -11.56
N SER A 42 1.54 9.39 -11.66
CA SER A 42 0.78 10.61 -11.37
C SER A 42 1.44 11.85 -11.94
N ASN A 43 0.65 12.71 -12.56
CA ASN A 43 1.10 14.06 -12.94
C ASN A 43 1.02 15.05 -11.76
N ASN A 44 0.38 14.65 -10.65
CA ASN A 44 0.25 15.49 -9.45
C ASN A 44 1.41 15.20 -8.49
N SER A 45 2.27 16.18 -8.30
CA SER A 45 3.45 16.09 -7.45
C SER A 45 3.57 17.31 -6.52
N CYS A 46 4.41 17.16 -5.50
CA CYS A 46 4.83 18.20 -4.59
C CYS A 46 6.36 18.19 -4.51
N VAL A 47 6.94 19.28 -4.05
CA VAL A 47 8.38 19.42 -3.87
C VAL A 47 8.71 19.29 -2.38
N THR A 48 9.72 18.49 -2.05
CA THR A 48 10.25 18.36 -0.68
C THR A 48 11.13 19.56 -0.32
N VAL A 49 11.52 19.66 0.94
CA VAL A 49 12.41 20.76 1.39
C VAL A 49 13.80 20.71 0.74
N GLU A 50 14.23 19.51 0.30
CA GLU A 50 15.49 19.34 -0.45
C GLU A 50 15.36 19.69 -1.94
N GLY A 51 14.23 20.22 -2.38
CA GLY A 51 13.98 20.53 -3.80
C GLY A 51 13.72 19.31 -4.67
N ARG A 52 13.34 18.16 -4.07
CA ARG A 52 13.05 16.90 -4.75
C ARG A 52 11.56 16.73 -4.98
N GLU A 53 11.21 16.09 -6.08
CA GLU A 53 9.82 15.83 -6.43
C GLU A 53 9.32 14.51 -5.86
N ILE A 54 8.13 14.52 -5.26
CA ILE A 54 7.41 13.32 -4.84
C ILE A 54 5.94 13.39 -5.27
N SER A 55 5.26 12.26 -5.34
CA SER A 55 3.84 12.28 -5.63
C SER A 55 3.04 12.95 -4.50
N ARG A 56 1.96 13.62 -4.87
CA ARG A 56 1.07 14.31 -3.92
C ARG A 56 0.50 13.36 -2.87
N ALA A 57 0.25 12.10 -3.22
CA ALA A 57 -0.27 11.10 -2.29
C ALA A 57 0.72 10.84 -1.14
N GLN A 58 2.00 10.60 -1.45
CA GLN A 58 3.03 10.35 -0.44
C GLN A 58 3.37 11.61 0.36
N TYR A 59 3.23 12.78 -0.25
CA TYR A 59 3.32 14.05 0.48
C TYR A 59 2.25 14.15 1.59
N PHE A 60 0.98 13.87 1.29
CA PHE A 60 -0.07 13.87 2.31
C PHE A 60 0.06 12.75 3.33
N GLN A 61 0.54 11.58 2.92
CA GLN A 61 0.82 10.48 3.84
C GLN A 61 1.93 10.86 4.84
N SER A 62 2.96 11.61 4.40
CA SER A 62 4.01 12.10 5.31
C SER A 62 3.47 13.13 6.31
N GLN A 63 2.56 14.00 5.88
CA GLN A 63 1.87 14.93 6.79
C GLN A 63 1.02 14.17 7.83
N ALA A 64 0.31 13.12 7.41
CA ALA A 64 -0.44 12.27 8.33
C ALA A 64 0.47 11.57 9.35
N ALA A 65 1.64 11.11 8.91
CA ALA A 65 2.68 10.53 9.75
C ALA A 65 3.42 11.56 10.63
N ARG A 66 3.20 12.86 10.43
CA ARG A 66 3.90 13.98 11.08
C ARG A 66 5.43 13.97 10.86
N VAL A 67 5.85 13.53 9.70
CA VAL A 67 7.25 13.55 9.27
C VAL A 67 7.44 14.47 8.08
N ALA A 68 8.64 15.01 7.92
CA ALA A 68 8.97 15.83 6.76
C ALA A 68 8.88 14.99 5.48
N PRO A 69 8.30 15.54 4.39
CA PRO A 69 8.27 14.85 3.11
C PRO A 69 9.68 14.55 2.61
N SER A 70 9.93 13.32 2.18
CA SER A 70 11.21 12.86 1.64
C SER A 70 11.03 12.17 0.29
N TYR A 71 11.97 12.37 -0.61
CA TYR A 71 12.00 11.67 -1.89
C TYR A 71 12.14 10.14 -1.74
N LEU A 72 12.66 9.67 -0.60
CA LEU A 72 12.74 8.25 -0.29
C LEU A 72 11.37 7.57 -0.17
N PHE A 73 10.32 8.35 0.14
CA PHE A 73 8.96 7.81 0.26
C PHE A 73 8.33 7.43 -1.08
N ASN A 74 8.87 7.97 -2.19
CA ASN A 74 8.43 7.65 -3.53
C ASN A 74 9.62 7.66 -4.50
N PRO A 75 10.48 6.63 -4.48
CA PRO A 75 11.71 6.61 -5.25
C PRO A 75 11.50 6.67 -6.76
N VAL A 76 10.38 6.14 -7.27
CA VAL A 76 10.05 6.17 -8.69
C VAL A 76 8.69 6.84 -8.91
N LEU A 77 8.67 7.93 -9.68
CA LEU A 77 7.44 8.61 -10.09
C LEU A 77 7.41 8.68 -11.62
N LEU A 78 6.33 8.15 -12.19
CA LEU A 78 6.07 8.20 -13.62
C LEU A 78 5.04 9.27 -13.93
N LYS A 79 5.35 10.16 -14.84
CA LYS A 79 4.46 11.22 -15.33
C LYS A 79 4.14 10.97 -16.80
N SER A 80 2.87 11.07 -17.16
CA SER A 80 2.49 11.03 -18.57
C SER A 80 3.11 12.20 -19.31
N HIS A 81 3.76 11.92 -20.43
CA HIS A 81 4.43 12.92 -21.25
C HIS A 81 4.02 12.77 -22.72
N GLY A 82 3.32 13.76 -23.25
CA GLY A 82 2.97 13.85 -24.67
C GLY A 82 2.22 12.62 -25.21
N SER A 83 2.52 12.24 -26.45
CA SER A 83 1.85 11.17 -27.19
C SER A 83 2.33 9.76 -26.81
N GLY A 84 2.06 9.34 -25.58
CA GLY A 84 2.33 7.95 -25.13
C GLY A 84 3.70 7.71 -24.51
N GLY A 85 4.48 8.77 -24.23
CA GLY A 85 5.70 8.69 -23.46
C GLY A 85 5.50 8.85 -21.96
N VAL A 86 6.50 8.46 -21.19
CA VAL A 86 6.59 8.68 -19.75
C VAL A 86 7.86 9.46 -19.40
N GLN A 87 7.70 10.42 -18.50
CA GLN A 87 8.84 11.01 -17.80
C GLN A 87 9.09 10.20 -16.54
N VAL A 88 10.26 9.63 -16.45
CA VAL A 88 10.71 8.87 -15.28
C VAL A 88 11.44 9.81 -14.34
N VAL A 89 10.94 9.94 -13.13
CA VAL A 89 11.55 10.69 -12.03
C VAL A 89 12.07 9.69 -11.02
N VAL A 90 13.38 9.72 -10.72
CA VAL A 90 14.02 8.84 -9.74
C VAL A 90 14.58 9.69 -8.59
N HIS A 91 14.24 9.32 -7.36
CA HIS A 91 14.62 10.07 -6.15
C HIS A 91 14.34 11.58 -6.28
N GLY A 92 13.19 11.91 -6.90
CA GLY A 92 12.72 13.27 -7.05
C GLY A 92 13.45 14.12 -8.08
N LEU A 93 14.29 13.52 -8.91
CA LEU A 93 14.94 14.20 -10.06
C LEU A 93 14.49 13.56 -11.37
N VAL A 94 14.31 14.38 -12.40
CA VAL A 94 14.02 13.86 -13.74
C VAL A 94 15.21 13.01 -14.21
N HIS A 95 14.93 11.74 -14.44
CA HIS A 95 15.91 10.77 -14.91
C HIS A 95 15.91 10.71 -16.44
N LYS A 96 14.72 10.49 -17.03
CA LYS A 96 14.61 10.28 -18.48
C LYS A 96 13.18 10.51 -18.97
N ASN A 97 13.06 10.95 -20.23
CA ASN A 97 11.82 10.88 -20.99
C ASN A 97 11.93 9.74 -21.99
N GLN A 98 11.01 8.78 -21.97
CA GLN A 98 11.13 7.57 -22.79
C GLN A 98 9.78 6.93 -23.12
N GLY A 99 9.81 5.98 -24.05
CA GLY A 99 8.66 5.12 -24.31
C GLY A 99 8.40 4.15 -23.15
N ILE A 100 7.17 3.64 -23.10
CA ILE A 100 6.80 2.67 -22.04
C ILE A 100 7.57 1.35 -22.17
N VAL A 101 7.96 0.96 -23.38
CA VAL A 101 8.76 -0.26 -23.63
C VAL A 101 10.15 -0.10 -23.05
N ASP A 102 10.83 0.99 -23.35
CA ASP A 102 12.18 1.30 -22.85
C ASP A 102 12.21 1.39 -21.31
N TYR A 103 11.10 1.87 -20.70
CA TYR A 103 10.95 1.88 -19.25
C TYR A 103 11.05 0.47 -18.66
N PHE A 104 10.46 -0.52 -19.28
CA PHE A 104 10.51 -1.89 -18.79
C PHE A 104 11.90 -2.54 -18.91
N ASP A 105 12.73 -2.06 -19.82
CA ASP A 105 14.11 -2.56 -19.97
C ASP A 105 15.04 -2.06 -18.84
N GLU A 106 14.65 -0.99 -18.13
CA GLU A 106 15.42 -0.41 -17.01
C GLU A 106 14.94 -0.88 -15.61
N LEU A 107 14.01 -1.81 -15.54
CA LEU A 107 13.39 -2.23 -14.27
C LEU A 107 14.37 -2.72 -13.20
N ASP A 108 15.43 -3.41 -13.57
CA ASP A 108 16.40 -3.92 -12.59
C ASP A 108 17.19 -2.78 -11.90
N THR A 109 17.50 -1.73 -12.66
CA THR A 109 18.07 -0.51 -12.08
C THR A 109 17.09 0.14 -11.10
N LEU A 110 15.83 0.28 -11.51
CA LEU A 110 14.78 0.84 -10.67
C LEU A 110 14.50 -0.01 -9.43
N LYS A 111 14.51 -1.34 -9.53
CA LYS A 111 14.42 -2.25 -8.37
C LYS A 111 15.54 -1.99 -7.36
N SER A 112 16.76 -1.75 -7.85
CA SER A 112 17.90 -1.42 -6.99
C SER A 112 17.66 -0.12 -6.22
N GLU A 113 17.19 0.95 -6.88
CA GLU A 113 16.92 2.23 -6.24
C GLU A 113 15.74 2.14 -5.25
N VAL A 114 14.69 1.39 -5.59
CA VAL A 114 13.58 1.09 -4.68
C VAL A 114 14.07 0.35 -3.45
N LYS A 115 14.92 -0.67 -3.62
CA LYS A 115 15.47 -1.46 -2.51
C LYS A 115 16.33 -0.60 -1.59
N LYS A 116 17.19 0.27 -2.13
CA LYS A 116 18.01 1.22 -1.35
C LYS A 116 17.13 2.11 -0.49
N SER A 117 16.13 2.77 -1.10
CA SER A 117 15.22 3.67 -0.38
C SER A 117 14.46 2.93 0.73
N PHE A 118 13.89 1.77 0.42
CA PHE A 118 13.12 1.01 1.42
C PHE A 118 13.99 0.52 2.57
N THR A 119 15.21 0.04 2.28
CA THR A 119 16.16 -0.40 3.31
C THR A 119 16.58 0.76 4.21
N GLN A 120 16.84 1.94 3.65
CA GLN A 120 17.15 3.14 4.44
C GLN A 120 15.98 3.50 5.37
N LEU A 121 14.75 3.50 4.86
CA LEU A 121 13.57 3.80 5.69
C LEU A 121 13.36 2.76 6.80
N LEU A 122 13.67 1.50 6.58
CA LEU A 122 13.62 0.47 7.63
C LEU A 122 14.63 0.70 8.76
N ASN A 123 15.75 1.37 8.47
CA ASN A 123 16.76 1.73 9.47
C ASN A 123 16.39 3.01 10.24
N ASP A 124 15.76 3.97 9.57
CA ASP A 124 15.52 5.31 10.10
C ASP A 124 14.18 5.44 10.84
N TYR A 125 13.24 4.52 10.62
CA TYR A 125 11.87 4.58 11.13
C TYR A 125 11.49 3.31 11.90
N ASP A 126 10.61 3.46 12.89
CA ASP A 126 10.09 2.32 13.68
C ASP A 126 9.22 1.39 12.82
N VAL A 127 8.47 1.97 11.87
CA VAL A 127 7.62 1.23 10.94
C VAL A 127 7.53 1.92 9.58
N VAL A 128 7.61 1.13 8.52
CA VAL A 128 7.34 1.57 7.15
C VAL A 128 5.98 1.03 6.71
N ILE A 129 5.10 1.92 6.22
CA ILE A 129 3.79 1.57 5.68
C ILE A 129 3.82 1.81 4.18
N ALA A 130 3.92 0.73 3.42
CA ALA A 130 4.03 0.75 1.97
C ALA A 130 2.64 0.66 1.31
N GLU A 131 2.47 1.41 0.22
CA GLU A 131 1.31 1.37 -0.65
C GLU A 131 1.64 0.61 -1.94
N GLY A 132 0.85 -0.39 -2.26
CA GLY A 132 0.89 -1.08 -3.55
C GLY A 132 0.22 -0.28 -4.68
N ALA A 133 0.38 -0.72 -5.91
CA ALA A 133 -0.26 -0.15 -7.09
C ALA A 133 -1.23 -1.15 -7.73
N GLY A 134 -2.43 -0.71 -8.13
CA GLY A 134 -3.44 -1.59 -8.74
C GLY A 134 -3.76 -2.81 -7.89
N SER A 135 -3.70 -3.98 -8.48
CA SER A 135 -3.85 -5.28 -7.84
C SER A 135 -2.52 -6.06 -7.88
N PRO A 136 -2.17 -6.85 -6.84
CA PRO A 136 -0.97 -7.67 -6.83
C PRO A 136 -1.07 -8.91 -7.75
N VAL A 137 -2.21 -9.10 -8.39
CA VAL A 137 -2.49 -10.25 -9.27
C VAL A 137 -2.78 -9.84 -10.71
N GLU A 138 -2.23 -8.73 -11.15
CA GLU A 138 -2.12 -8.38 -12.57
C GLU A 138 -1.11 -9.32 -13.24
N LEU A 139 -1.55 -10.56 -13.54
CA LEU A 139 -0.66 -11.66 -13.95
C LEU A 139 0.19 -11.35 -15.19
N ASN A 140 -0.34 -10.52 -16.10
CA ASN A 140 0.37 -10.03 -17.28
C ASN A 140 1.49 -9.01 -16.97
N LEU A 141 1.52 -8.46 -15.76
CA LEU A 141 2.50 -7.45 -15.32
C LEU A 141 3.30 -7.87 -14.09
N ILE A 142 3.13 -9.10 -13.60
CA ILE A 142 3.67 -9.55 -12.31
C ILE A 142 5.19 -9.40 -12.18
N GLU A 143 5.94 -9.68 -13.25
CA GLU A 143 7.40 -9.53 -13.30
C GLU A 143 7.86 -8.07 -13.36
N LYS A 144 6.93 -7.19 -13.76
CA LYS A 144 7.13 -5.74 -13.92
C LYS A 144 6.62 -4.94 -12.73
N ASP A 145 6.04 -5.59 -11.73
CA ASP A 145 5.41 -4.95 -10.59
C ASP A 145 6.44 -4.59 -9.50
N LEU A 146 6.80 -3.32 -9.43
CA LEU A 146 7.71 -2.76 -8.41
C LEU A 146 7.03 -2.53 -7.06
N SER A 147 5.70 -2.39 -7.02
CA SER A 147 5.00 -1.86 -5.85
C SER A 147 4.32 -2.93 -4.99
N ASN A 148 3.93 -4.06 -5.59
CA ASN A 148 3.30 -5.15 -4.85
C ASN A 148 4.26 -6.34 -4.75
N THR A 149 4.45 -7.07 -5.87
CA THR A 149 5.18 -8.35 -5.88
C THR A 149 6.65 -8.17 -5.48
N PHE A 150 7.35 -7.19 -6.04
CA PHE A 150 8.76 -6.96 -5.71
C PHE A 150 8.95 -6.61 -4.22
N ILE A 151 8.11 -5.72 -3.67
CA ILE A 151 8.16 -5.37 -2.24
C ILE A 151 7.79 -6.56 -1.37
N ALA A 152 6.74 -7.30 -1.73
CA ALA A 152 6.28 -8.46 -0.97
C ALA A 152 7.35 -9.56 -0.88
N GLN A 153 8.00 -9.88 -1.99
CA GLN A 153 9.02 -10.94 -2.05
C GLN A 153 10.35 -10.51 -1.40
N THR A 154 10.76 -9.26 -1.61
CA THR A 154 12.07 -8.77 -1.12
C THR A 154 12.06 -8.55 0.39
N PHE A 155 11.00 -7.97 0.94
CA PHE A 155 10.98 -7.49 2.33
C PHE A 155 10.01 -8.27 3.22
N LYS A 156 9.20 -9.15 2.66
CA LYS A 156 8.22 -10.01 3.35
C LYS A 156 7.38 -9.24 4.39
N PRO A 157 6.74 -8.11 4.00
CA PRO A 157 5.94 -7.30 4.89
C PRO A 157 4.71 -8.08 5.40
N ARG A 158 4.06 -7.56 6.45
CA ARG A 158 2.66 -7.92 6.74
C ARG A 158 1.77 -7.27 5.70
N ILE A 159 0.89 -8.03 5.07
CA ILE A 159 0.07 -7.55 3.95
C ILE A 159 -1.37 -7.34 4.42
N ILE A 160 -1.92 -6.17 4.07
CA ILE A 160 -3.34 -5.84 4.22
C ILE A 160 -3.93 -5.70 2.83
N LEU A 161 -4.97 -6.50 2.54
CA LEU A 161 -5.72 -6.40 1.29
C LEU A 161 -6.91 -5.47 1.46
N VAL A 162 -7.03 -4.46 0.60
CA VAL A 162 -8.15 -3.52 0.57
C VAL A 162 -9.06 -3.85 -0.60
N ALA A 163 -10.36 -4.03 -0.33
CA ALA A 163 -11.38 -4.32 -1.32
C ALA A 163 -12.49 -3.26 -1.30
N ASP A 164 -12.96 -2.88 -2.48
CA ASP A 164 -14.01 -1.88 -2.69
C ASP A 164 -15.38 -2.57 -2.79
N ILE A 165 -16.30 -2.29 -1.84
CA ILE A 165 -17.64 -2.87 -1.86
C ILE A 165 -18.60 -2.15 -2.81
N GLU A 166 -18.35 -0.86 -3.11
CA GLU A 166 -19.25 -0.08 -3.99
C GLU A 166 -19.35 -0.64 -5.41
N ARG A 167 -18.29 -1.28 -5.88
CA ARG A 167 -18.26 -1.86 -7.24
C ARG A 167 -19.05 -3.16 -7.36
N GLY A 168 -19.53 -3.72 -6.26
CA GLY A 168 -20.14 -5.05 -6.22
C GLY A 168 -19.12 -6.19 -6.33
N GLY A 169 -19.54 -7.41 -6.03
CA GLY A 169 -18.69 -8.60 -6.14
C GLY A 169 -17.48 -8.63 -5.22
N VAL A 170 -17.50 -7.89 -4.11
CA VAL A 170 -16.34 -7.71 -3.21
C VAL A 170 -15.75 -9.04 -2.72
N PHE A 171 -16.59 -10.03 -2.40
CA PHE A 171 -16.12 -11.35 -1.95
C PHE A 171 -15.44 -12.14 -3.07
N ALA A 172 -15.95 -12.06 -4.30
CA ALA A 172 -15.32 -12.68 -5.46
C ALA A 172 -13.95 -12.04 -5.74
N SER A 173 -13.85 -10.71 -5.64
CA SER A 173 -12.60 -9.98 -5.81
C SER A 173 -11.57 -10.34 -4.73
N ILE A 174 -11.99 -10.45 -3.46
CA ILE A 174 -11.12 -10.87 -2.35
C ILE A 174 -10.65 -12.31 -2.58
N TYR A 175 -11.58 -13.23 -2.83
CA TYR A 175 -11.27 -14.64 -3.04
C TYR A 175 -10.34 -14.83 -4.24
N GLY A 176 -10.65 -14.22 -5.38
CA GLY A 176 -9.82 -14.29 -6.59
C GLY A 176 -8.42 -13.74 -6.36
N THR A 177 -8.31 -12.59 -5.70
CA THR A 177 -6.99 -12.02 -5.37
C THR A 177 -6.19 -12.96 -4.47
N LEU A 178 -6.78 -13.48 -3.39
CA LEU A 178 -6.08 -14.41 -2.49
C LEU A 178 -5.72 -15.74 -3.16
N ALA A 179 -6.59 -16.25 -4.04
CA ALA A 179 -6.34 -17.50 -4.76
C ALA A 179 -5.20 -17.40 -5.78
N LEU A 180 -5.07 -16.23 -6.43
CA LEU A 180 -4.07 -15.98 -7.46
C LEU A 180 -2.73 -15.49 -6.91
N LEU A 181 -2.68 -15.03 -5.65
CA LEU A 181 -1.42 -14.67 -5.01
C LEU A 181 -0.49 -15.87 -4.89
N ALA A 182 0.79 -15.66 -5.19
CA ALA A 182 1.84 -16.65 -4.95
C ALA A 182 1.83 -17.08 -3.47
N PRO A 183 2.04 -18.36 -3.16
CA PRO A 183 1.93 -18.90 -1.79
C PRO A 183 2.77 -18.14 -0.76
N ASP A 184 4.01 -17.79 -1.11
CA ASP A 184 4.97 -17.05 -0.27
C ASP A 184 4.50 -15.61 0.04
N ILE A 185 3.72 -14.99 -0.84
CA ILE A 185 3.11 -13.67 -0.61
C ILE A 185 1.83 -13.83 0.21
N ARG A 186 0.99 -14.80 -0.18
CA ARG A 186 -0.32 -15.04 0.44
C ARG A 186 -0.22 -15.35 1.94
N GLU A 187 0.77 -16.11 2.37
CA GLU A 187 0.98 -16.42 3.80
C GLU A 187 1.28 -15.20 4.67
N ASN A 188 1.69 -14.09 4.07
CA ASN A 188 1.93 -12.81 4.74
C ASN A 188 0.70 -11.91 4.80
N VAL A 189 -0.43 -12.31 4.21
CA VAL A 189 -1.69 -11.57 4.31
C VAL A 189 -2.27 -11.76 5.70
N VAL A 190 -2.33 -10.69 6.48
CA VAL A 190 -2.77 -10.69 7.88
C VAL A 190 -4.20 -10.16 8.04
N GLY A 191 -4.75 -9.48 7.03
CA GLY A 191 -6.09 -8.94 7.11
C GLY A 191 -6.61 -8.43 5.77
N VAL A 192 -7.95 -8.32 5.71
CA VAL A 192 -8.69 -7.74 4.59
C VAL A 192 -9.50 -6.57 5.12
N ILE A 193 -9.41 -5.42 4.46
CA ILE A 193 -10.25 -4.26 4.73
C ILE A 193 -11.28 -4.13 3.61
N ILE A 194 -12.56 -4.23 3.96
CA ILE A 194 -13.67 -3.90 3.05
C ILE A 194 -13.95 -2.42 3.21
N ASN A 195 -13.60 -1.66 2.17
CA ASN A 195 -13.66 -0.21 2.16
C ASN A 195 -14.91 0.32 1.44
N LYS A 196 -15.23 1.58 1.67
CA LYS A 196 -16.37 2.31 1.10
C LYS A 196 -17.73 1.70 1.47
N PHE A 197 -17.81 1.02 2.58
CA PHE A 197 -19.06 0.46 3.06
C PHE A 197 -20.06 1.57 3.41
N ARG A 198 -21.25 1.49 2.82
CA ARG A 198 -22.39 2.36 3.10
C ARG A 198 -23.59 1.50 3.46
N GLY A 199 -24.27 1.83 4.54
CA GLY A 199 -25.47 1.12 4.96
C GLY A 199 -25.38 0.49 6.34
N ASP A 200 -26.36 -0.35 6.65
CA ASP A 200 -26.46 -1.01 7.94
C ASP A 200 -25.54 -2.23 8.00
N ARG A 201 -24.62 -2.20 8.94
CA ARG A 201 -23.63 -3.24 9.19
C ARG A 201 -24.26 -4.60 9.51
N ARG A 202 -25.45 -4.62 10.11
CA ARG A 202 -26.14 -5.87 10.46
C ARG A 202 -26.36 -6.78 9.27
N PHE A 203 -26.59 -6.22 8.06
CA PHE A 203 -26.73 -6.99 6.83
C PHE A 203 -25.43 -7.67 6.38
N PHE A 204 -24.28 -7.20 6.89
CA PHE A 204 -22.98 -7.77 6.56
C PHE A 204 -22.58 -8.89 7.53
N ASP A 205 -22.92 -8.75 8.82
CA ASP A 205 -22.52 -9.71 9.88
C ASP A 205 -23.25 -11.05 9.77
N GLU A 206 -24.53 -11.07 9.35
CA GLU A 206 -25.39 -12.28 9.39
C GLU A 206 -25.12 -13.29 8.27
N ARG A 207 -24.55 -12.89 7.14
CA ARG A 207 -24.45 -13.73 5.94
C ARG A 207 -23.05 -13.79 5.31
N THR A 208 -22.05 -13.24 5.97
CA THR A 208 -20.69 -13.32 5.45
C THR A 208 -20.17 -14.75 5.57
N PRO A 209 -19.91 -15.46 4.47
CA PRO A 209 -19.38 -16.81 4.52
C PRO A 209 -17.93 -16.74 5.00
N ARG A 210 -17.73 -16.58 6.31
CA ARG A 210 -16.43 -16.61 6.97
C ARG A 210 -15.65 -17.87 6.59
N SER A 211 -16.38 -18.97 6.34
CA SER A 211 -15.81 -20.26 5.94
C SER A 211 -15.15 -20.26 4.55
N ALA A 212 -15.59 -19.43 3.61
CA ALA A 212 -15.01 -19.38 2.27
C ALA A 212 -13.65 -18.63 2.25
N ILE A 213 -13.44 -17.73 3.21
CA ILE A 213 -12.21 -16.92 3.33
C ILE A 213 -11.29 -17.52 4.43
N HIS A 214 -11.81 -18.38 5.30
CA HIS A 214 -11.20 -18.88 6.52
C HIS A 214 -10.24 -20.09 6.36
N ARG A 215 -9.69 -20.35 5.18
CA ARG A 215 -8.60 -21.33 5.06
C ARG A 215 -7.23 -20.83 5.49
N SER A 216 -7.13 -19.58 5.90
CA SER A 216 -5.92 -18.94 6.43
C SER A 216 -6.32 -18.05 7.60
N SER A 217 -5.41 -17.83 8.54
CA SER A 217 -5.54 -16.96 9.73
C SER A 217 -5.73 -15.46 9.40
N VAL A 218 -6.46 -15.15 8.34
CA VAL A 218 -6.73 -13.80 7.83
C VAL A 218 -7.93 -13.21 8.55
N SER A 219 -7.74 -12.09 9.24
CA SER A 219 -8.82 -11.34 9.87
C SER A 219 -9.49 -10.41 8.85
N ILE A 220 -10.82 -10.44 8.79
CA ILE A 220 -11.60 -9.50 7.95
C ILE A 220 -11.96 -8.31 8.82
N PHE A 221 -11.64 -7.13 8.34
CA PHE A 221 -11.99 -5.86 8.97
C PHE A 221 -12.89 -5.07 8.02
N GLU A 222 -14.02 -4.64 8.53
CA GLU A 222 -14.88 -3.72 7.83
C GLU A 222 -14.47 -2.30 8.20
N LEU A 223 -14.13 -1.49 7.20
CA LEU A 223 -13.99 -0.07 7.38
C LEU A 223 -15.32 0.60 7.03
N CYS A 224 -16.24 0.59 7.98
CA CYS A 224 -17.18 1.71 8.06
C CYS A 224 -16.34 2.92 8.42
N VAL A 225 -16.50 4.06 7.76
CA VAL A 225 -16.03 5.34 8.24
C VAL A 225 -16.84 5.63 9.52
N PRO A 226 -16.39 5.25 10.70
CA PRO A 226 -17.13 5.52 11.91
C PRO A 226 -16.50 6.71 12.54
N ILE A 227 -17.36 7.49 13.07
CA ILE A 227 -17.12 8.61 13.93
C ILE A 227 -16.39 8.21 15.25
N ASN A 228 -16.13 6.91 15.52
CA ASN A 228 -15.54 6.44 16.77
C ASN A 228 -14.27 5.60 16.60
N ASN A 229 -13.20 6.02 17.28
CA ASN A 229 -11.81 5.53 17.24
C ASN A 229 -11.57 4.07 17.71
N GLU A 230 -12.52 3.39 18.33
CA GLU A 230 -12.28 2.14 19.06
C GLU A 230 -11.83 0.94 18.20
N ARG A 231 -12.17 0.91 16.92
CA ARG A 231 -11.85 -0.23 16.04
C ARG A 231 -10.50 -0.17 15.35
N PHE A 232 -9.95 1.02 15.18
CA PHE A 232 -8.58 1.17 14.72
C PHE A 232 -7.58 0.71 15.78
N ILE A 233 -7.93 0.82 17.07
CA ILE A 233 -7.13 0.32 18.19
C ILE A 233 -6.97 -1.21 18.12
N SER A 234 -8.00 -1.94 17.71
CA SER A 234 -7.94 -3.41 17.52
C SER A 234 -6.97 -3.83 16.41
N LEU A 235 -6.89 -3.07 15.31
CA LEU A 235 -5.90 -3.29 14.25
C LEU A 235 -4.47 -3.06 14.76
N THR A 236 -4.25 -1.96 15.48
CA THR A 236 -2.91 -1.58 15.98
C THR A 236 -2.39 -2.56 17.02
N ASN A 237 -3.22 -3.09 17.93
CA ASN A 237 -2.81 -4.05 18.93
C ASN A 237 -2.27 -5.35 18.32
N ARG A 238 -2.85 -5.82 17.21
CA ARG A 238 -2.33 -6.99 16.46
C ARG A 238 -1.00 -6.72 15.76
N PHE A 239 -0.77 -5.47 15.30
CA PHE A 239 0.48 -5.09 14.63
C PHE A 239 1.62 -4.79 15.61
N CYS A 240 1.32 -4.21 16.77
CA CYS A 240 2.33 -3.85 17.77
C CYS A 240 2.76 -5.01 18.70
N GLY A 241 2.14 -6.18 18.63
CA GLY A 241 2.52 -7.33 19.46
C GLY A 241 2.21 -7.17 20.94
N LYS A 242 1.43 -6.17 21.34
CA LYS A 242 0.92 -6.05 22.70
C LYS A 242 -0.33 -6.92 22.82
N SER A 243 -0.14 -8.11 23.31
CA SER A 243 -1.22 -8.95 23.83
C SER A 243 -1.64 -8.36 25.17
N GLU A 244 -2.58 -7.48 25.18
CA GLU A 244 -3.32 -7.21 26.41
C GLU A 244 -4.54 -8.12 26.42
N ARG A 245 -4.53 -9.05 27.38
CA ARG A 245 -5.71 -9.76 27.80
C ARG A 245 -6.62 -8.73 28.50
N ILE A 246 -7.77 -8.52 27.94
CA ILE A 246 -8.96 -8.08 28.68
C ILE A 246 -10.00 -9.17 28.51
#